data_950902d36d9ce341661a9a111c2076f5
#
_entry.id   950902d36d9ce341661a9a111c2076f5
#
_cell.length_a   1.000
_cell.length_b   1.000
_cell.length_c   1.000
_cell.angle_alpha   90.00
_cell.angle_beta   90.00
_cell.angle_gamma   90.00
#
_symmetry.space_group_name_H-M   'P 1'
#
loop_
_entity.id
_entity.type
_entity.pdbx_description
1 polymer ?
#
loop_
_entity_poly.entity_id
_entity_poly.type
_entity_poly.pdbx_seq_one_letter_code
_entity_poly.pdbx_strand_id
1 'polypeptide(L)'
;TNCLLGGIIKVIIEDSLIFIRDANEKLFVFDLNGKFRNMIGVMGNGPLEYTSLSDFYVNCQKKFVCILDRIKGKIYRYTFDGQYIEEFDCDRSVFNNVIDIHYVGENKLLLNMNNHIGTLYNYALVNESSYKLEQFLHPYPVVSRERISNGMLPTVVYGNGNIFYTVLLSDTIYTIQDGESRPIYLYEGGLKHINYEALQQETPYQSIFEAEMKLIKKGYSGGLLQLFQLKDHLYFEICQGEECWNIFWNLKEQTGFKYNSCLPGIRIFPGKVQTVYENYIVRS
;
A
#
# COMPACT_ATOMS: atom_id res chain seq x y z
N THR A 1 -5.46 31.47 -5.13
CA THR A 1 -5.06 31.12 -3.76
C THR A 1 -3.86 30.18 -3.89
N ASN A 2 -2.70 30.61 -3.40
CA ASN A 2 -1.51 29.74 -3.40
C ASN A 2 -1.72 28.68 -2.31
N CYS A 3 -1.87 27.43 -2.73
CA CYS A 3 -1.87 26.28 -1.84
C CYS A 3 -0.42 25.83 -1.63
N LEU A 4 0.05 25.84 -0.38
CA LEU A 4 1.36 25.29 -0.02
C LEU A 4 1.18 23.86 0.44
N LEU A 5 1.74 22.92 -0.32
CA LEU A 5 1.84 21.52 0.05
C LEU A 5 3.08 21.30 0.90
N GLY A 6 2.95 20.50 1.95
CA GLY A 6 4.07 19.87 2.62
C GLY A 6 4.67 18.72 1.79
N GLY A 7 5.50 17.88 2.41
CA GLY A 7 5.95 16.65 1.77
C GLY A 7 4.76 15.77 1.38
N ILE A 8 4.76 15.22 0.17
CA ILE A 8 3.67 14.36 -0.32
C ILE A 8 3.79 12.98 0.32
N ILE A 9 2.73 12.51 0.98
CA ILE A 9 2.67 11.21 1.65
C ILE A 9 1.89 10.18 0.81
N LYS A 10 0.72 10.56 0.27
CA LYS A 10 -0.13 9.68 -0.55
C LYS A 10 -0.85 10.48 -1.63
N VAL A 11 -0.91 9.90 -2.82
CA VAL A 11 -1.66 10.44 -3.96
C VAL A 11 -2.63 9.39 -4.46
N ILE A 12 -3.87 9.79 -4.68
CA ILE A 12 -4.88 8.99 -5.39
C ILE A 12 -5.40 9.86 -6.53
N ILE A 13 -5.45 9.30 -7.73
CA ILE A 13 -6.03 9.97 -8.90
C ILE A 13 -7.26 9.18 -9.32
N GLU A 14 -8.43 9.82 -9.19
CA GLU A 14 -9.72 9.22 -9.48
C GLU A 14 -10.68 10.30 -10.00
N ASP A 15 -11.55 9.93 -10.94
CA ASP A 15 -12.61 10.80 -11.46
C ASP A 15 -12.11 12.17 -11.93
N SER A 16 -10.95 12.19 -12.61
CA SER A 16 -10.27 13.42 -13.08
C SER A 16 -9.85 14.39 -11.96
N LEU A 17 -9.75 13.90 -10.73
CA LEU A 17 -9.26 14.64 -9.57
C LEU A 17 -8.02 13.99 -9.00
N ILE A 18 -7.16 14.80 -8.43
CA ILE A 18 -5.95 14.39 -7.72
C ILE A 18 -6.14 14.68 -6.24
N PHE A 19 -6.16 13.64 -5.42
CA PHE A 19 -6.25 13.72 -3.97
C PHE A 19 -4.85 13.55 -3.39
N ILE A 20 -4.38 14.52 -2.62
CA ILE A 20 -3.02 14.53 -2.06
C ILE A 20 -3.09 14.70 -0.55
N ARG A 21 -2.61 13.68 0.18
CA ARG A 21 -2.27 13.79 1.58
C ARG A 21 -0.85 14.31 1.73
N ASP A 22 -0.66 15.36 2.49
CA ASP A 22 0.66 15.90 2.80
C ASP A 22 1.16 15.50 4.21
N ALA A 23 2.42 15.81 4.48
CA ALA A 23 3.07 15.55 5.78
C ALA A 23 2.49 16.38 6.94
N ASN A 24 1.69 17.41 6.65
CA ASN A 24 0.97 18.21 7.63
C ASN A 24 -0.42 17.64 7.94
N GLU A 25 -0.68 16.40 7.53
CA GLU A 25 -1.96 15.70 7.73
C GLU A 25 -3.15 16.45 7.12
N LYS A 26 -2.97 17.07 5.95
CA LYS A 26 -4.01 17.73 5.19
C LYS A 26 -4.31 16.96 3.90
N LEU A 27 -5.57 16.95 3.50
CA LEU A 27 -6.03 16.32 2.27
C LEU A 27 -6.49 17.39 1.29
N PHE A 28 -5.74 17.53 0.21
CA PHE A 28 -5.98 18.49 -0.85
C PHE A 28 -6.58 17.85 -2.08
N VAL A 29 -7.41 18.59 -2.80
CA VAL A 29 -7.98 18.16 -4.08
C VAL A 29 -7.56 19.14 -5.17
N PHE A 30 -7.04 18.59 -6.27
CA PHE A 30 -6.66 19.30 -7.48
C PHE A 30 -7.37 18.71 -8.69
N ASP A 31 -7.48 19.47 -9.77
CA ASP A 31 -7.80 18.88 -11.07
C ASP A 31 -6.53 18.33 -11.77
N LEU A 32 -6.71 17.63 -12.90
CA LEU A 32 -5.60 17.04 -13.64
C LEU A 32 -4.59 18.06 -14.20
N ASN A 33 -4.97 19.34 -14.25
CA ASN A 33 -4.08 20.44 -14.66
C ASN A 33 -3.26 20.98 -13.46
N GLY A 34 -3.42 20.39 -12.28
CA GLY A 34 -2.74 20.83 -11.06
C GLY A 34 -3.38 22.09 -10.42
N LYS A 35 -4.58 22.49 -10.84
CA LYS A 35 -5.28 23.61 -10.23
C LYS A 35 -5.95 23.15 -8.93
N PHE A 36 -5.62 23.83 -7.84
CA PHE A 36 -6.25 23.60 -6.55
C PHE A 36 -7.77 23.81 -6.60
N ARG A 37 -8.51 22.86 -6.05
CA ARG A 37 -9.98 22.89 -5.94
C ARG A 37 -10.42 23.22 -4.52
N ASN A 38 -10.12 22.34 -3.58
CA ASN A 38 -10.50 22.47 -2.18
C ASN A 38 -9.64 21.57 -1.27
N MET A 39 -9.90 21.67 0.02
CA MET A 39 -9.42 20.73 1.04
C MET A 39 -10.58 19.89 1.55
N ILE A 40 -10.26 18.66 1.97
CA ILE A 40 -11.24 17.74 2.56
C ILE A 40 -11.08 17.75 4.08
N GLY A 41 -12.18 18.11 4.77
CA GLY A 41 -12.22 18.14 6.21
C GLY A 41 -11.34 19.22 6.84
N VAL A 42 -11.38 19.31 8.16
CA VAL A 42 -10.60 20.26 8.96
C VAL A 42 -9.92 19.50 10.10
N MET A 43 -8.65 19.77 10.31
CA MET A 43 -7.89 19.21 11.42
C MET A 43 -8.12 20.04 12.68
N GLY A 44 -8.52 19.39 13.78
CA GLY A 44 -8.78 20.06 15.04
C GLY A 44 -9.46 19.15 16.07
N ASN A 45 -9.93 19.73 17.16
CA ASN A 45 -10.61 19.04 18.26
C ASN A 45 -12.11 19.33 18.33
N GLY A 46 -12.65 20.13 17.41
CA GLY A 46 -14.05 20.47 17.34
C GLY A 46 -14.94 19.32 16.84
N PRO A 47 -16.28 19.54 16.86
CA PRO A 47 -17.21 18.63 16.19
C PRO A 47 -16.90 18.55 14.70
N LEU A 48 -16.94 17.33 14.14
CA LEU A 48 -16.69 17.04 12.73
C LEU A 48 -15.27 17.34 12.24
N GLU A 49 -14.34 17.65 13.14
CA GLU A 49 -12.92 17.81 12.85
C GLU A 49 -12.18 16.51 13.16
N TYR A 50 -11.23 16.12 12.29
CA TYR A 50 -10.33 15.01 12.58
C TYR A 50 -9.10 15.50 13.36
N THR A 51 -8.57 14.68 14.27
CA THR A 51 -7.34 15.01 15.02
C THR A 51 -6.09 14.50 14.34
N SER A 52 -6.22 13.45 13.52
CA SER A 52 -5.14 12.89 12.73
C SER A 52 -5.67 12.36 11.40
N LEU A 53 -5.05 12.76 10.31
CA LEU A 53 -5.26 12.12 9.03
C LEU A 53 -4.29 10.95 8.91
N SER A 54 -4.65 9.82 9.52
CA SER A 54 -3.79 8.63 9.54
C SER A 54 -3.66 7.99 8.16
N ASP A 55 -4.76 7.92 7.43
CA ASP A 55 -4.81 7.60 6.00
C ASP A 55 -6.16 8.01 5.39
N PHE A 56 -6.30 7.85 4.07
CA PHE A 56 -7.54 8.12 3.36
C PHE A 56 -7.74 7.16 2.18
N TYR A 57 -8.98 7.01 1.74
CA TYR A 57 -9.34 6.33 0.50
C TYR A 57 -10.44 7.10 -0.24
N VAL A 58 -10.55 6.84 -1.54
CA VAL A 58 -11.54 7.43 -2.44
C VAL A 58 -12.45 6.33 -2.97
N ASN A 59 -13.75 6.54 -2.91
CA ASN A 59 -14.73 5.71 -3.59
C ASN A 59 -15.33 6.50 -4.76
N CYS A 60 -14.78 6.30 -5.97
CA CYS A 60 -15.22 7.00 -7.17
C CYS A 60 -16.62 6.58 -7.64
N GLN A 61 -17.05 5.36 -7.33
CA GLN A 61 -18.39 4.87 -7.69
C GLN A 61 -19.49 5.61 -6.92
N LYS A 62 -19.27 5.84 -5.64
CA LYS A 62 -20.21 6.52 -4.75
C LYS A 62 -19.89 8.01 -4.55
N LYS A 63 -18.82 8.53 -5.17
CA LYS A 63 -18.41 9.95 -5.16
C LYS A 63 -18.16 10.51 -3.77
N PHE A 64 -17.42 9.79 -2.94
CA PHE A 64 -16.97 10.28 -1.65
C PHE A 64 -15.52 9.94 -1.34
N VAL A 65 -14.95 10.65 -0.40
CA VAL A 65 -13.64 10.40 0.18
C VAL A 65 -13.77 10.19 1.69
N CYS A 66 -13.02 9.26 2.23
CA CYS A 66 -13.00 8.95 3.66
C CYS A 66 -11.62 9.19 4.27
N ILE A 67 -11.61 9.80 5.45
CA ILE A 67 -10.43 10.02 6.28
C ILE A 67 -10.48 9.08 7.47
N LEU A 68 -9.40 8.33 7.69
CA LEU A 68 -9.19 7.55 8.91
C LEU A 68 -8.50 8.41 9.97
N ASP A 69 -9.15 8.60 11.10
CA ASP A 69 -8.57 9.14 12.32
C ASP A 69 -8.38 8.03 13.36
N ARG A 70 -7.15 7.47 13.45
CA ARG A 70 -6.85 6.41 14.42
C ARG A 70 -6.88 6.90 15.86
N ILE A 71 -6.58 8.18 16.10
CA ILE A 71 -6.58 8.76 17.44
C ILE A 71 -8.00 8.74 18.01
N LYS A 72 -8.97 9.23 17.24
CA LYS A 72 -10.38 9.18 17.63
C LYS A 72 -11.00 7.79 17.45
N GLY A 73 -10.43 6.92 16.61
CA GLY A 73 -11.01 5.64 16.22
C GLY A 73 -12.23 5.83 15.32
N LYS A 74 -12.15 6.78 14.40
CA LYS A 74 -13.26 7.18 13.54
C LYS A 74 -12.85 7.24 12.07
N ILE A 75 -13.85 7.05 11.22
CA ILE A 75 -13.76 7.32 9.79
C ILE A 75 -14.77 8.42 9.46
N TYR A 76 -14.27 9.50 8.86
CA TYR A 76 -15.06 10.63 8.42
C TYR A 76 -15.26 10.56 6.92
N ARG A 77 -16.51 10.68 6.47
CA ARG A 77 -16.88 10.66 5.05
C ARG A 77 -17.24 12.05 4.57
N TYR A 78 -16.70 12.44 3.40
CA TYR A 78 -16.91 13.73 2.78
C TYR A 78 -17.23 13.56 1.29
N THR A 79 -17.96 14.54 0.71
CA THR A 79 -18.05 14.68 -0.75
C THR A 79 -16.68 15.10 -1.33
N PHE A 80 -16.50 15.00 -2.62
CA PHE A 80 -15.28 15.50 -3.28
C PHE A 80 -15.09 17.02 -3.15
N ASP A 81 -16.16 17.77 -2.91
CA ASP A 81 -16.11 19.21 -2.63
C ASP A 81 -15.84 19.52 -1.15
N GLY A 82 -15.59 18.52 -0.32
CA GLY A 82 -15.21 18.68 1.08
C GLY A 82 -16.37 18.86 2.05
N GLN A 83 -17.63 18.68 1.62
CA GLN A 83 -18.77 18.70 2.51
C GLN A 83 -18.82 17.42 3.35
N TYR A 84 -18.97 17.56 4.66
CA TYR A 84 -19.15 16.44 5.58
C TYR A 84 -20.46 15.71 5.28
N ILE A 85 -20.39 14.39 5.25
CA ILE A 85 -21.56 13.51 5.06
C ILE A 85 -21.92 12.83 6.38
N GLU A 86 -21.00 12.05 6.93
CA GLU A 86 -21.22 11.23 8.12
C GLU A 86 -19.90 10.74 8.73
N GLU A 87 -19.95 10.19 9.94
CA GLU A 87 -18.81 9.53 10.57
C GLU A 87 -19.20 8.15 11.09
N PHE A 88 -18.20 7.29 11.20
CA PHE A 88 -18.33 5.91 11.68
C PHE A 88 -17.30 5.64 12.76
N ASP A 89 -17.68 4.89 13.77
CA ASP A 89 -16.74 4.29 14.70
C ASP A 89 -16.07 3.09 14.01
N CYS A 90 -14.77 2.99 14.11
CA CYS A 90 -14.03 1.84 13.58
C CYS A 90 -13.53 0.93 14.71
N ASP A 91 -13.43 -0.35 14.42
CA ASP A 91 -12.85 -1.32 15.35
C ASP A 91 -11.36 -1.03 15.57
N ARG A 92 -11.02 -0.49 16.74
CA ARG A 92 -9.64 -0.12 17.07
C ARG A 92 -8.69 -1.31 17.06
N SER A 93 -9.17 -2.52 17.32
CA SER A 93 -8.33 -3.73 17.27
C SER A 93 -7.81 -4.02 15.85
N VAL A 94 -8.54 -3.58 14.85
CA VAL A 94 -8.18 -3.70 13.43
C VAL A 94 -7.49 -2.41 12.95
N PHE A 95 -8.16 -1.26 13.10
CA PHE A 95 -7.75 -0.02 12.44
C PHE A 95 -6.53 0.68 13.08
N ASN A 96 -6.20 0.41 14.35
CA ASN A 96 -4.99 0.98 14.97
C ASN A 96 -3.68 0.49 14.32
N ASN A 97 -3.73 -0.65 13.65
CA ASN A 97 -2.56 -1.28 13.03
C ASN A 97 -2.50 -1.05 11.50
N VAL A 98 -3.42 -0.26 10.95
CA VAL A 98 -3.48 0.00 9.50
C VAL A 98 -2.44 1.04 9.12
N ILE A 99 -1.71 0.75 8.03
CA ILE A 99 -0.80 1.71 7.40
C ILE A 99 -1.49 2.36 6.22
N ASP A 100 -2.20 1.54 5.45
CA ASP A 100 -2.76 1.92 4.16
C ASP A 100 -4.16 1.34 4.00
N ILE A 101 -5.09 2.14 3.47
CA ILE A 101 -6.46 1.72 3.14
C ILE A 101 -6.69 1.85 1.65
N HIS A 102 -7.28 0.82 1.06
CA HIS A 102 -7.60 0.79 -0.35
C HIS A 102 -9.05 0.34 -0.56
N TYR A 103 -9.81 1.11 -1.33
CA TYR A 103 -11.13 0.66 -1.81
C TYR A 103 -10.91 -0.36 -2.94
N VAL A 104 -11.47 -1.56 -2.79
CA VAL A 104 -11.24 -2.68 -3.72
C VAL A 104 -12.48 -3.09 -4.51
N GLY A 105 -13.51 -2.24 -4.51
CA GLY A 105 -14.80 -2.56 -5.13
C GLY A 105 -15.71 -3.36 -4.21
N GLU A 106 -16.90 -3.69 -4.68
CA GLU A 106 -17.86 -4.57 -4.00
C GLU A 106 -18.13 -4.24 -2.52
N ASN A 107 -18.08 -2.95 -2.18
CA ASN A 107 -18.26 -2.46 -0.81
C ASN A 107 -17.20 -3.00 0.17
N LYS A 108 -15.96 -3.21 -0.31
CA LYS A 108 -14.84 -3.74 0.48
C LYS A 108 -13.65 -2.80 0.51
N LEU A 109 -12.97 -2.84 1.62
CA LEU A 109 -11.67 -2.18 1.84
C LEU A 109 -10.61 -3.25 2.09
N LEU A 110 -9.46 -3.11 1.43
CA LEU A 110 -8.24 -3.83 1.75
C LEU A 110 -7.39 -2.95 2.66
N LEU A 111 -7.14 -3.42 3.86
CA LEU A 111 -6.29 -2.76 4.84
C LEU A 111 -4.91 -3.42 4.84
N ASN A 112 -3.87 -2.64 4.61
CA ASN A 112 -2.50 -3.08 4.82
C ASN A 112 -2.16 -2.92 6.30
N MET A 113 -1.92 -4.04 6.98
CA MET A 113 -1.82 -4.08 8.46
C MET A 113 -0.40 -3.93 8.95
N ASN A 114 0.57 -3.86 8.06
CA ASN A 114 2.00 -3.90 8.40
C ASN A 114 2.30 -4.47 9.80
N ASN A 115 2.75 -5.61 9.89
CA ASN A 115 3.37 -6.37 10.98
C ASN A 115 3.72 -5.59 12.28
N HIS A 116 2.85 -4.67 12.68
CA HIS A 116 2.95 -4.06 14.00
C HIS A 116 2.70 -5.12 15.08
N ILE A 117 3.34 -4.95 16.22
CA ILE A 117 3.09 -5.79 17.39
C ILE A 117 1.59 -5.93 17.59
N GLY A 118 1.11 -7.17 17.54
CA GLY A 118 -0.29 -7.51 17.77
C GLY A 118 -1.07 -7.91 16.51
N THR A 119 -0.55 -7.72 15.30
CA THR A 119 -1.17 -8.26 14.09
C THR A 119 -0.40 -9.48 13.60
N LEU A 120 -1.14 -10.55 13.36
CA LEU A 120 -0.63 -11.81 12.84
C LEU A 120 -0.83 -11.95 11.33
N TYR A 121 -1.28 -10.89 10.67
CA TYR A 121 -1.68 -10.89 9.27
C TYR A 121 -1.18 -9.65 8.53
N ASN A 122 -0.85 -9.83 7.25
CA ASN A 122 -0.39 -8.74 6.40
C ASN A 122 -1.53 -7.82 5.98
N TYR A 123 -2.71 -8.38 5.78
CA TYR A 123 -3.88 -7.65 5.29
C TYR A 123 -5.15 -8.04 6.03
N ALA A 124 -6.16 -7.17 5.94
CA ALA A 124 -7.53 -7.44 6.34
C ALA A 124 -8.50 -6.95 5.27
N LEU A 125 -9.57 -7.69 5.05
CA LEU A 125 -10.74 -7.24 4.30
C LEU A 125 -11.80 -6.76 5.27
N VAL A 126 -12.32 -5.58 5.00
CA VAL A 126 -13.32 -4.89 5.83
C VAL A 126 -14.49 -4.47 4.94
N ASN A 127 -15.70 -4.60 5.44
CA ASN A 127 -16.87 -4.07 4.78
C ASN A 127 -16.89 -2.54 4.83
N GLU A 128 -17.02 -1.86 3.70
CA GLU A 128 -16.95 -0.40 3.60
C GLU A 128 -18.13 0.32 4.25
N SER A 129 -19.32 -0.30 4.26
CA SER A 129 -20.51 0.34 4.81
C SER A 129 -20.60 0.25 6.33
N SER A 130 -20.05 -0.79 6.92
CA SER A 130 -20.10 -1.03 8.37
C SER A 130 -18.76 -0.89 9.08
N TYR A 131 -17.67 -0.83 8.33
CA TYR A 131 -16.28 -0.86 8.81
C TYR A 131 -15.97 -2.05 9.72
N LYS A 132 -16.69 -3.15 9.55
CA LYS A 132 -16.47 -4.40 10.28
C LYS A 132 -15.51 -5.30 9.52
N LEU A 133 -14.62 -5.95 10.27
CA LEU A 133 -13.74 -6.98 9.75
C LEU A 133 -14.55 -8.12 9.15
N GLU A 134 -14.21 -8.51 7.93
CA GLU A 134 -14.75 -9.70 7.26
C GLU A 134 -13.76 -10.85 7.30
N GLN A 135 -12.47 -10.56 6.99
CA GLN A 135 -11.45 -11.58 6.92
C GLN A 135 -10.04 -11.00 7.15
N PHE A 136 -9.18 -11.76 7.83
CA PHE A 136 -7.73 -11.54 7.79
C PHE A 136 -7.10 -12.35 6.68
N LEU A 137 -6.11 -11.75 5.99
CA LEU A 137 -5.43 -12.35 4.85
C LEU A 137 -3.92 -12.44 5.11
N HIS A 138 -3.33 -13.50 4.58
CA HIS A 138 -1.88 -13.74 4.59
C HIS A 138 -1.29 -13.67 5.99
N PRO A 139 -1.41 -14.77 6.78
CA PRO A 139 -0.83 -14.84 8.10
C PRO A 139 0.69 -14.59 8.02
N TYR A 140 1.18 -13.79 8.94
CA TYR A 140 2.59 -13.51 9.05
C TYR A 140 3.29 -14.64 9.83
N PRO A 141 4.44 -15.12 9.37
CA PRO A 141 5.21 -16.09 10.13
C PRO A 141 5.70 -15.46 11.44
N VAL A 142 5.09 -15.84 12.57
CA VAL A 142 5.48 -15.34 13.90
C VAL A 142 6.75 -16.07 14.32
N VAL A 143 7.87 -15.39 14.24
CA VAL A 143 9.18 -15.96 14.63
C VAL A 143 9.63 -15.44 15.98
N SER A 144 9.22 -14.23 16.36
CA SER A 144 9.49 -13.65 17.67
C SER A 144 8.38 -12.69 18.09
N ARG A 145 8.35 -12.35 19.39
CA ARG A 145 7.45 -11.32 19.93
C ARG A 145 7.93 -9.89 19.65
N GLU A 146 9.05 -9.74 18.94
CA GLU A 146 9.64 -8.45 18.67
C GLU A 146 9.04 -7.77 17.44
N ARG A 147 9.13 -6.45 17.44
CA ARG A 147 8.63 -5.60 16.37
C ARG A 147 9.38 -5.88 15.08
N ILE A 148 8.61 -6.17 14.04
CA ILE A 148 9.14 -6.15 12.69
C ILE A 148 9.00 -4.72 12.19
N SER A 149 10.08 -3.99 12.26
CA SER A 149 10.20 -2.71 11.58
C SER A 149 10.77 -2.98 10.19
N ASN A 150 9.95 -2.91 9.16
CA ASN A 150 10.38 -3.22 7.81
C ASN A 150 10.63 -1.97 7.01
N GLY A 151 11.83 -1.87 6.44
CA GLY A 151 12.09 -0.96 5.34
C GLY A 151 11.42 -1.40 4.01
N MET A 152 10.91 -2.62 3.95
CA MET A 152 10.28 -3.22 2.77
C MET A 152 8.79 -3.40 3.03
N LEU A 153 7.96 -2.48 2.56
CA LEU A 153 6.52 -2.56 2.71
C LEU A 153 5.89 -3.26 1.51
N PRO A 154 4.94 -4.18 1.75
CA PRO A 154 4.09 -4.69 0.69
C PRO A 154 3.43 -3.53 -0.06
N THR A 155 3.29 -3.68 -1.36
CA THR A 155 2.75 -2.63 -2.22
C THR A 155 1.36 -3.02 -2.71
N VAL A 156 0.44 -2.06 -2.64
CA VAL A 156 -0.88 -2.17 -3.27
C VAL A 156 -0.94 -1.19 -4.42
N VAL A 157 -1.39 -1.66 -5.58
CA VAL A 157 -1.47 -0.86 -6.80
C VAL A 157 -2.81 -1.04 -7.49
N TYR A 158 -3.30 0.05 -8.05
CA TYR A 158 -4.44 0.03 -8.95
C TYR A 158 -3.95 0.00 -10.41
N GLY A 159 -4.51 -0.88 -11.21
CA GLY A 159 -4.21 -0.95 -12.63
C GLY A 159 -5.37 -1.55 -13.41
N ASN A 160 -5.81 -0.89 -14.49
CA ASN A 160 -6.88 -1.34 -15.39
C ASN A 160 -8.15 -1.81 -14.69
N GLY A 161 -8.59 -1.10 -13.64
CA GLY A 161 -9.77 -1.46 -12.84
C GLY A 161 -9.60 -2.62 -11.88
N ASN A 162 -8.38 -3.19 -11.79
CA ASN A 162 -8.03 -4.24 -10.85
C ASN A 162 -7.11 -3.71 -9.75
N ILE A 163 -7.11 -4.40 -8.65
CA ILE A 163 -6.14 -4.21 -7.58
C ILE A 163 -5.12 -5.32 -7.62
N PHE A 164 -3.84 -4.96 -7.53
CA PHE A 164 -2.73 -5.89 -7.38
C PHE A 164 -1.99 -5.57 -6.09
N TYR A 165 -1.57 -6.61 -5.38
CA TYR A 165 -0.77 -6.39 -4.17
C TYR A 165 0.22 -7.52 -3.95
N THR A 166 1.29 -7.18 -3.24
CA THR A 166 2.31 -8.13 -2.80
C THR A 166 2.15 -8.43 -1.33
N VAL A 167 2.66 -9.55 -0.91
CA VAL A 167 2.74 -9.95 0.50
C VAL A 167 4.21 -9.99 0.88
N LEU A 168 4.53 -9.57 2.09
CA LEU A 168 5.89 -9.58 2.59
C LEU A 168 6.52 -10.97 2.48
N LEU A 169 7.74 -11.03 2.00
CA LEU A 169 8.51 -12.25 1.75
C LEU A 169 7.88 -13.23 0.74
N SER A 170 6.96 -12.77 -0.08
CA SER A 170 6.29 -13.56 -1.10
C SER A 170 6.70 -13.10 -2.50
N ASP A 171 6.86 -14.06 -3.40
CA ASP A 171 7.09 -13.81 -4.83
C ASP A 171 5.80 -13.89 -5.65
N THR A 172 4.66 -13.89 -4.96
CA THR A 172 3.35 -13.98 -5.57
C THR A 172 2.68 -12.61 -5.56
N ILE A 173 2.10 -12.25 -6.71
CA ILE A 173 1.21 -11.09 -6.84
C ILE A 173 -0.21 -11.59 -6.70
N TYR A 174 -0.97 -10.91 -5.85
CA TYR A 174 -2.36 -11.23 -5.54
C TYR A 174 -3.29 -10.15 -6.08
N THR A 175 -4.56 -10.51 -6.22
CA THR A 175 -5.68 -9.59 -6.48
C THR A 175 -6.83 -9.87 -5.52
N ILE A 176 -7.77 -8.93 -5.39
CA ILE A 176 -9.07 -9.17 -4.77
C ILE A 176 -10.07 -9.34 -5.91
N GLN A 177 -10.70 -10.49 -5.96
CA GLN A 177 -11.74 -10.83 -6.92
C GLN A 177 -12.87 -11.58 -6.21
N ASP A 178 -14.12 -11.18 -6.47
CA ASP A 178 -15.31 -11.72 -5.80
C ASP A 178 -15.18 -11.67 -4.27
N GLY A 179 -14.51 -10.63 -3.75
CA GLY A 179 -14.27 -10.44 -2.32
C GLY A 179 -13.25 -11.39 -1.69
N GLU A 180 -12.45 -12.10 -2.49
CA GLU A 180 -11.45 -13.05 -2.05
C GLU A 180 -10.06 -12.67 -2.56
N SER A 181 -9.02 -12.98 -1.76
CA SER A 181 -7.64 -12.90 -2.21
C SER A 181 -7.29 -14.05 -3.12
N ARG A 182 -6.84 -13.75 -4.33
CA ARG A 182 -6.43 -14.78 -5.32
C ARG A 182 -5.02 -14.52 -5.82
N PRO A 183 -4.13 -15.54 -5.88
CA PRO A 183 -2.86 -15.42 -6.54
C PRO A 183 -3.08 -15.32 -8.05
N ILE A 184 -2.36 -14.41 -8.72
CA ILE A 184 -2.48 -14.22 -10.17
C ILE A 184 -1.16 -14.40 -10.90
N TYR A 185 -0.05 -14.02 -10.29
CA TYR A 185 1.28 -14.20 -10.86
C TYR A 185 2.23 -14.71 -9.79
N LEU A 186 3.07 -15.68 -10.17
CA LEU A 186 4.18 -16.17 -9.37
C LEU A 186 5.48 -15.88 -10.11
N TYR A 187 6.43 -15.25 -9.46
CA TYR A 187 7.77 -15.06 -10.00
C TYR A 187 8.67 -16.28 -9.68
N GLU A 188 8.98 -17.05 -10.70
CA GLU A 188 9.88 -18.20 -10.60
C GLU A 188 11.27 -17.86 -11.15
N GLY A 189 12.02 -17.04 -10.42
CA GLY A 189 13.37 -16.61 -10.82
C GLY A 189 14.49 -17.58 -10.47
N GLY A 190 14.18 -18.79 -10.00
CA GLY A 190 15.19 -19.76 -9.52
C GLY A 190 15.84 -19.36 -8.19
N LEU A 191 15.24 -18.45 -7.46
CA LEU A 191 15.75 -17.90 -6.22
C LEU A 191 15.37 -18.79 -5.02
N LYS A 192 16.20 -18.78 -3.98
CA LYS A 192 15.79 -19.30 -2.68
C LYS A 192 14.94 -18.26 -1.99
N HIS A 193 13.73 -18.64 -1.57
CA HIS A 193 12.82 -17.74 -0.88
C HIS A 193 13.03 -17.80 0.63
N ILE A 194 12.91 -16.65 1.28
CA ILE A 194 12.87 -16.60 2.72
C ILE A 194 11.55 -17.23 3.17
N ASN A 195 11.65 -18.33 3.90
CA ASN A 195 10.52 -19.00 4.50
C ASN A 195 10.60 -18.99 6.03
N TYR A 196 9.56 -19.49 6.68
CA TYR A 196 9.47 -19.52 8.14
C TYR A 196 10.63 -20.28 8.79
N GLU A 197 11.03 -21.42 8.25
CA GLU A 197 12.11 -22.25 8.79
C GLU A 197 13.46 -21.54 8.70
N ALA A 198 13.74 -20.91 7.56
CA ALA A 198 14.96 -20.13 7.38
C ALA A 198 15.03 -18.94 8.35
N LEU A 199 13.91 -18.23 8.54
CA LEU A 199 13.83 -17.17 9.53
C LEU A 199 14.07 -17.69 10.95
N GLN A 200 13.44 -18.79 11.35
CA GLN A 200 13.62 -19.37 12.67
C GLN A 200 15.07 -19.77 12.96
N GLN A 201 15.79 -20.27 11.98
CA GLN A 201 17.20 -20.64 12.13
C GLN A 201 18.11 -19.45 12.40
N GLU A 202 17.75 -18.27 11.88
CA GLU A 202 18.54 -17.04 12.01
C GLU A 202 18.11 -16.15 13.18
N THR A 203 16.94 -16.40 13.80
CA THR A 203 16.33 -15.51 14.80
C THR A 203 16.51 -15.87 16.27
N PRO A 204 17.27 -16.86 16.73
CA PRO A 204 17.27 -17.15 18.17
C PRO A 204 17.67 -15.95 19.05
N TYR A 205 18.29 -14.90 18.49
CA TYR A 205 18.81 -13.75 19.25
C TYR A 205 18.75 -12.39 18.54
N GLN A 206 18.08 -12.29 17.38
CA GLN A 206 18.09 -11.08 16.55
C GLN A 206 16.66 -10.65 16.14
N SER A 207 16.52 -9.40 15.75
CA SER A 207 15.25 -8.95 15.17
C SER A 207 14.98 -9.66 13.84
N ILE A 208 13.71 -9.80 13.47
CA ILE A 208 13.35 -10.42 12.18
C ILE A 208 14.00 -9.67 11.02
N PHE A 209 14.08 -8.34 11.11
CA PHE A 209 14.75 -7.52 10.09
C PHE A 209 16.24 -7.93 9.92
N GLU A 210 16.96 -8.15 11.02
CA GLU A 210 18.36 -8.58 10.95
C GLU A 210 18.49 -10.00 10.37
N ALA A 211 17.58 -10.91 10.75
CA ALA A 211 17.52 -12.26 10.20
C ALA A 211 17.21 -12.23 8.70
N GLU A 212 16.25 -11.44 8.28
CA GLU A 212 15.89 -11.22 6.88
C GLU A 212 17.07 -10.68 6.07
N MET A 213 17.70 -9.60 6.54
CA MET A 213 18.89 -9.01 5.90
C MET A 213 20.06 -10.00 5.80
N LYS A 214 20.22 -10.85 6.81
CA LYS A 214 21.25 -11.89 6.80
C LYS A 214 20.95 -13.00 5.79
N LEU A 215 19.68 -13.40 5.66
CA LEU A 215 19.25 -14.36 4.65
C LEU A 215 19.38 -13.78 3.23
N ILE A 216 19.01 -12.52 3.02
CA ILE A 216 19.22 -11.82 1.75
C ILE A 216 20.70 -11.82 1.38
N LYS A 217 21.60 -11.49 2.30
CA LYS A 217 23.07 -11.58 2.07
C LYS A 217 23.57 -13.01 1.75
N LYS A 218 22.86 -14.04 2.22
CA LYS A 218 23.11 -15.45 1.86
C LYS A 218 22.51 -15.86 0.51
N GLY A 219 21.92 -14.91 -0.23
CA GLY A 219 21.34 -15.12 -1.56
C GLY A 219 19.89 -15.57 -1.56
N TYR A 220 19.15 -15.34 -0.46
CA TYR A 220 17.70 -15.52 -0.45
C TYR A 220 17.00 -14.28 -1.03
N SER A 221 15.81 -14.48 -1.60
CA SER A 221 14.91 -13.38 -2.02
C SER A 221 14.08 -12.89 -0.85
N GLY A 222 14.00 -11.57 -0.68
CA GLY A 222 13.12 -10.89 0.27
C GLY A 222 11.68 -10.69 -0.22
N GLY A 223 11.33 -11.23 -1.40
CA GLY A 223 10.02 -11.07 -2.02
C GLY A 223 9.96 -9.92 -3.03
N LEU A 224 8.76 -9.64 -3.52
CA LEU A 224 8.50 -8.62 -4.53
C LEU A 224 8.30 -7.25 -3.90
N LEU A 225 8.97 -6.26 -4.47
CA LEU A 225 8.94 -4.87 -4.04
C LEU A 225 8.43 -3.96 -5.16
N GLN A 226 7.91 -2.79 -4.78
CA GLN A 226 7.56 -1.72 -5.70
C GLN A 226 6.71 -2.14 -6.90
N LEU A 227 5.73 -3.00 -6.67
CA LEU A 227 4.82 -3.42 -7.73
C LEU A 227 4.03 -2.22 -8.28
N PHE A 228 3.91 -2.12 -9.60
CA PHE A 228 2.90 -1.30 -10.28
C PHE A 228 2.56 -1.85 -11.67
N GLN A 229 1.40 -1.45 -12.17
CA GLN A 229 0.98 -1.78 -13.53
C GLN A 229 0.89 -0.51 -14.38
N LEU A 230 1.43 -0.56 -15.57
CA LEU A 230 1.29 0.47 -16.58
C LEU A 230 0.79 -0.16 -17.87
N LYS A 231 -0.45 0.10 -18.25
CA LYS A 231 -1.13 -0.58 -19.37
C LYS A 231 -1.04 -2.10 -19.23
N ASP A 232 -0.48 -2.74 -20.23
CA ASP A 232 -0.30 -4.18 -20.34
C ASP A 232 1.02 -4.68 -19.70
N HIS A 233 1.72 -3.84 -18.95
CA HIS A 233 2.99 -4.18 -18.32
C HIS A 233 2.89 -4.15 -16.80
N LEU A 234 3.40 -5.20 -16.17
CA LEU A 234 3.73 -5.19 -14.74
C LEU A 234 5.19 -4.81 -14.56
N TYR A 235 5.42 -3.97 -13.59
CA TYR A 235 6.75 -3.67 -13.08
C TYR A 235 6.83 -4.06 -11.62
N PHE A 236 7.94 -4.67 -11.23
CA PHE A 236 8.28 -4.92 -9.84
C PHE A 236 9.79 -5.01 -9.67
N GLU A 237 10.22 -4.85 -8.43
CA GLU A 237 11.61 -5.02 -8.04
C GLU A 237 11.74 -6.28 -7.19
N ILE A 238 12.86 -7.00 -7.37
CA ILE A 238 13.24 -8.13 -6.52
C ILE A 238 14.70 -8.02 -6.15
N CYS A 239 15.02 -8.20 -4.87
CA CYS A 239 16.38 -8.15 -4.38
C CYS A 239 16.82 -9.52 -3.90
N GLN A 240 18.05 -9.90 -4.29
CA GLN A 240 18.71 -11.13 -3.87
C GLN A 240 20.18 -10.83 -3.56
N GLY A 241 20.61 -11.05 -2.35
CA GLY A 241 21.95 -10.65 -1.94
C GLY A 241 22.13 -9.12 -2.03
N GLU A 242 23.21 -8.70 -2.68
CA GLU A 242 23.50 -7.28 -2.91
C GLU A 242 22.93 -6.77 -4.24
N GLU A 243 22.28 -7.63 -5.01
CA GLU A 243 21.71 -7.30 -6.31
C GLU A 243 20.21 -7.10 -6.21
N CYS A 244 19.74 -6.00 -6.81
CA CYS A 244 18.32 -5.74 -7.01
C CYS A 244 18.03 -5.67 -8.51
N TRP A 245 17.00 -6.35 -8.91
CA TRP A 245 16.57 -6.48 -10.29
C TRP A 245 15.23 -5.82 -10.50
N ASN A 246 15.14 -4.96 -11.49
CA ASN A 246 13.89 -4.42 -11.97
C ASN A 246 13.34 -5.33 -13.06
N ILE A 247 12.09 -5.68 -12.97
CA ILE A 247 11.43 -6.61 -13.88
C ILE A 247 10.26 -5.88 -14.55
N PHE A 248 10.26 -5.93 -15.88
CA PHE A 248 9.14 -5.52 -16.72
C PHE A 248 8.55 -6.76 -17.37
N TRP A 249 7.27 -6.98 -17.18
CA TRP A 249 6.56 -8.11 -17.74
C TRP A 249 5.37 -7.64 -18.56
N ASN A 250 5.33 -8.02 -19.84
CA ASN A 250 4.19 -7.77 -20.71
C ASN A 250 3.13 -8.85 -20.49
N LEU A 251 1.96 -8.43 -19.98
CA LEU A 251 0.86 -9.33 -19.63
C LEU A 251 0.21 -9.98 -20.85
N LYS A 252 0.22 -9.33 -22.02
CA LYS A 252 -0.35 -9.86 -23.26
C LYS A 252 0.58 -10.86 -23.93
N GLU A 253 1.82 -10.46 -24.10
CA GLU A 253 2.80 -11.25 -24.84
C GLU A 253 3.44 -12.34 -23.98
N GLN A 254 3.20 -12.32 -22.66
CA GLN A 254 3.81 -13.23 -21.69
C GLN A 254 5.34 -13.25 -21.79
N THR A 255 5.92 -12.08 -22.07
CA THR A 255 7.35 -11.86 -22.19
C THR A 255 7.80 -10.72 -21.30
N GLY A 256 9.07 -10.70 -20.95
CA GLY A 256 9.60 -9.63 -20.14
C GLY A 256 11.10 -9.56 -20.17
N PHE A 257 11.65 -8.55 -19.51
CA PHE A 257 13.07 -8.39 -19.35
C PHE A 257 13.38 -7.95 -17.91
N LYS A 258 14.57 -8.32 -17.46
CA LYS A 258 15.12 -7.85 -16.17
C LYS A 258 16.40 -7.06 -16.43
N TYR A 259 16.64 -6.06 -15.62
CA TYR A 259 17.90 -5.32 -15.61
C TYR A 259 18.32 -5.06 -14.16
N ASN A 260 19.62 -4.97 -13.93
CA ASN A 260 20.16 -4.68 -12.60
C ASN A 260 19.97 -3.21 -12.27
N SER A 261 19.34 -2.90 -11.15
CA SER A 261 19.15 -1.53 -10.65
C SER A 261 20.43 -0.86 -10.15
N CYS A 262 21.48 -1.64 -9.96
CA CYS A 262 22.79 -1.15 -9.50
C CYS A 262 23.66 -0.57 -10.62
N LEU A 263 23.14 -0.36 -11.84
CA LEU A 263 23.90 0.34 -12.88
C LEU A 263 24.22 1.78 -12.42
N PRO A 264 25.49 2.18 -12.29
CA PRO A 264 25.83 3.53 -11.89
C PRO A 264 25.23 4.54 -12.85
N GLY A 265 24.34 5.40 -12.34
CA GLY A 265 23.75 6.50 -13.11
C GLY A 265 22.33 6.27 -13.64
N ILE A 266 21.77 5.06 -13.56
CA ILE A 266 20.39 4.80 -13.97
C ILE A 266 19.60 4.25 -12.79
N ARG A 267 19.22 5.10 -11.86
CA ARG A 267 18.04 4.85 -11.04
C ARG A 267 16.83 5.20 -11.90
N ILE A 268 16.27 4.23 -12.61
CA ILE A 268 15.09 4.47 -13.44
C ILE A 268 13.92 4.96 -12.59
N PHE A 269 13.94 4.62 -11.31
CA PHE A 269 12.87 4.98 -10.39
C PHE A 269 13.40 5.38 -9.00
N PRO A 270 13.86 6.62 -8.81
CA PRO A 270 14.08 7.15 -7.47
C PRO A 270 12.74 7.47 -6.81
N GLY A 271 12.53 7.00 -5.60
CA GLY A 271 11.34 7.28 -4.80
C GLY A 271 10.25 6.20 -4.86
N LYS A 272 9.34 6.25 -3.89
CA LYS A 272 8.20 5.33 -3.80
C LYS A 272 7.17 5.68 -4.87
N VAL A 273 6.72 4.69 -5.64
CA VAL A 273 5.56 4.87 -6.52
C VAL A 273 4.31 5.08 -5.66
N GLN A 274 3.63 6.20 -5.86
CA GLN A 274 2.41 6.54 -5.14
C GLN A 274 1.18 5.99 -5.84
N THR A 275 1.12 6.16 -7.16
CA THR A 275 0.03 5.67 -7.99
C THR A 275 0.44 5.66 -9.45
N VAL A 276 -0.37 5.01 -10.25
CA VAL A 276 -0.25 5.02 -11.71
C VAL A 276 -1.56 5.57 -12.28
N TYR A 277 -1.47 6.55 -13.15
CA TYR A 277 -2.62 7.13 -13.83
C TYR A 277 -2.39 7.12 -15.33
N GLU A 278 -3.27 6.46 -16.09
CA GLU A 278 -3.13 6.25 -17.54
C GLU A 278 -1.73 5.71 -17.92
N ASN A 279 -0.86 6.60 -18.40
CA ASN A 279 0.50 6.27 -18.85
C ASN A 279 1.57 6.93 -17.97
N TYR A 280 1.19 7.51 -16.85
CA TYR A 280 2.08 8.26 -15.98
C TYR A 280 2.26 7.58 -14.64
N ILE A 281 3.49 7.56 -14.16
CA ILE A 281 3.84 7.07 -12.83
C ILE A 281 4.00 8.29 -11.93
N VAL A 282 3.21 8.36 -10.86
CA VAL A 282 3.30 9.42 -9.85
C VAL A 282 4.20 8.94 -8.72
N ARG A 283 5.17 9.76 -8.36
CA ARG A 283 6.18 9.48 -7.32
C ARG A 283 6.26 10.59 -6.30
N SER A 284 6.67 10.22 -5.12
CA SER A 284 7.05 11.13 -4.03
C SER A 284 8.57 11.19 -3.87
#